data_b24c33e3441739f4eb63cfbd8d66e558
#
_entry.id   b24c33e3441739f4eb63cfbd8d66e558
#
_cell.length_a   1.000
_cell.length_b   1.000
_cell.length_c   1.000
_cell.angle_alpha   90.00
_cell.angle_beta   90.00
_cell.angle_gamma   90.00
#
_symmetry.space_group_name_H-M   'P 1'
#
loop_
_entity.id
_entity.type
_entity.pdbx_description
1 polymer ?
#
loop_
_entity_poly.entity_id
_entity_poly.type
_entity_poly.pdbx_seq_one_letter_code
_entity_poly.pdbx_strand_id
1 'polypeptide(L)'
;MTKTYIHGVGMTKFGNHSDRTLKSLLLDASRQALEAAGRPKIDAVFVGNFLAGSMSNQEILGAIVANDLGLGYIPTAKVEGACASGGIALRQGILGVMSGEYDTVLVAGVEKMKHANTPDVTQAINAAMDTDSNEKHAGLTFPGFFGVLAHRYFHETGATKEHLAMVALKNRENALNNPLAQFQKATSIEEIMNARLITEPLGLFDCSPMTDGAAAIVISRKPSSIHVRASALVSGPTQMQDAAELLSIPAIGESGRRAYEKAGLGPEDIDVIEIHDCFSMTEIIAIEELGFFKRLEGWKAVEAGHTKPGGKKPVNTSGGLLSRGHPIGATGLSQIYQLVHQLNGTAPNQVKGARIALAQNLGGTGSYSAVHILERL
;
A
#
# COMPACT_ATOMS: atom_id res chain seq x y z
N MET A 1 0.96 -0.38 -27.50
CA MET A 1 1.12 -1.32 -26.37
C MET A 1 -0.25 -1.90 -26.01
N THR A 2 -0.28 -3.18 -25.66
CA THR A 2 -1.51 -3.87 -25.24
C THR A 2 -2.03 -3.24 -23.94
N LYS A 3 -3.33 -2.94 -23.86
CA LYS A 3 -3.95 -2.42 -22.65
C LYS A 3 -4.15 -3.54 -21.63
N THR A 4 -4.11 -3.19 -20.36
CA THR A 4 -4.34 -4.12 -19.25
C THR A 4 -5.56 -3.68 -18.46
N TYR A 5 -6.42 -4.63 -18.10
CA TYR A 5 -7.66 -4.39 -17.38
C TYR A 5 -7.76 -5.26 -16.14
N ILE A 6 -8.47 -4.80 -15.12
CA ILE A 6 -8.76 -5.56 -13.91
C ILE A 6 -10.08 -6.29 -14.08
N HIS A 7 -10.10 -7.61 -13.87
CA HIS A 7 -11.28 -8.46 -14.04
C HIS A 7 -11.87 -8.94 -12.72
N GLY A 8 -11.06 -9.07 -11.69
CA GLY A 8 -11.51 -9.52 -10.38
C GLY A 8 -10.54 -9.11 -9.30
N VAL A 9 -11.07 -8.88 -8.11
CA VAL A 9 -10.31 -8.55 -6.91
C VAL A 9 -10.80 -9.39 -5.74
N GLY A 10 -9.90 -9.77 -4.85
CA GLY A 10 -10.20 -10.50 -3.62
C GLY A 10 -9.33 -10.01 -2.47
N MET A 11 -9.87 -10.00 -1.27
CA MET A 11 -9.15 -9.56 -0.07
C MET A 11 -9.72 -10.26 1.16
N THR A 12 -8.87 -10.74 2.05
CA THR A 12 -9.28 -11.19 3.37
C THR A 12 -9.49 -9.99 4.28
N LYS A 13 -10.30 -10.14 5.33
CA LYS A 13 -10.28 -9.16 6.42
C LYS A 13 -8.86 -9.06 6.95
N PHE A 14 -8.36 -7.86 7.17
CA PHE A 14 -7.06 -7.63 7.79
C PHE A 14 -7.17 -7.69 9.31
N GLY A 15 -6.17 -8.25 9.99
CA GLY A 15 -6.21 -8.36 11.44
C GLY A 15 -5.27 -9.39 12.03
N ASN A 16 -5.70 -10.02 13.11
CA ASN A 16 -5.03 -11.16 13.72
C ASN A 16 -5.76 -12.46 13.29
N HIS A 17 -5.04 -13.33 12.60
CA HIS A 17 -5.54 -14.61 12.11
C HIS A 17 -4.76 -15.77 12.73
N SER A 18 -4.78 -15.89 14.06
CA SER A 18 -4.07 -16.94 14.80
C SER A 18 -4.51 -18.36 14.42
N ASP A 19 -5.74 -18.51 13.95
CA ASP A 19 -6.38 -19.75 13.50
C ASP A 19 -6.10 -20.11 12.04
N ARG A 20 -5.44 -19.24 11.28
CA ARG A 20 -5.18 -19.40 9.84
C ARG A 20 -3.69 -19.48 9.53
N THR A 21 -3.33 -20.27 8.52
CA THR A 21 -1.97 -20.29 7.97
C THR A 21 -1.79 -19.21 6.92
N LEU A 22 -0.52 -18.79 6.66
CA LEU A 22 -0.17 -17.89 5.56
C LEU A 22 -0.74 -18.40 4.23
N LYS A 23 -0.59 -19.70 3.95
CA LYS A 23 -1.14 -20.37 2.77
C LYS A 23 -2.66 -20.22 2.68
N SER A 24 -3.39 -20.44 3.78
CA SER A 24 -4.85 -20.35 3.76
C SER A 24 -5.37 -18.95 3.48
N LEU A 25 -4.69 -17.92 3.98
CA LEU A 25 -5.00 -16.51 3.68
C LEU A 25 -4.76 -16.20 2.19
N LEU A 26 -3.59 -16.60 1.68
CA LEU A 26 -3.21 -16.40 0.28
C LEU A 26 -4.20 -17.04 -0.70
N LEU A 27 -4.56 -18.30 -0.46
CA LEU A 27 -5.51 -19.04 -1.31
C LEU A 27 -6.93 -18.47 -1.24
N ASP A 28 -7.36 -17.98 -0.08
CA ASP A 28 -8.69 -17.37 0.09
C ASP A 28 -8.83 -16.10 -0.76
N ALA A 29 -7.91 -15.14 -0.64
CA ALA A 29 -7.92 -13.94 -1.46
C ALA A 29 -7.82 -14.27 -2.96
N SER A 30 -6.98 -15.24 -3.32
CA SER A 30 -6.81 -15.68 -4.72
C SER A 30 -8.10 -16.28 -5.29
N ARG A 31 -8.82 -17.14 -4.51
CA ARG A 31 -10.12 -17.69 -4.93
C ARG A 31 -11.16 -16.60 -5.14
N GLN A 32 -11.26 -15.64 -4.21
CA GLN A 32 -12.18 -14.51 -4.34
C GLN A 32 -11.92 -13.72 -5.63
N ALA A 33 -10.65 -13.41 -5.93
CA ALA A 33 -10.29 -12.69 -7.15
C ALA A 33 -10.62 -13.48 -8.42
N LEU A 34 -10.36 -14.81 -8.43
CA LEU A 34 -10.70 -15.69 -9.54
C LEU A 34 -12.21 -15.79 -9.74
N GLU A 35 -12.99 -15.93 -8.66
CA GLU A 35 -14.44 -15.98 -8.71
C GLU A 35 -15.04 -14.68 -9.23
N ALA A 36 -14.57 -13.53 -8.73
CA ALA A 36 -14.97 -12.23 -9.21
C ALA A 36 -14.65 -12.01 -10.72
N ALA A 37 -13.58 -12.64 -11.21
CA ALA A 37 -13.19 -12.61 -12.62
C ALA A 37 -13.92 -13.64 -13.50
N GLY A 38 -14.81 -14.49 -12.95
CA GLY A 38 -15.48 -15.56 -13.68
C GLY A 38 -14.59 -16.78 -13.96
N ARG A 39 -13.55 -17.00 -13.14
CA ARG A 39 -12.58 -18.12 -13.20
C ARG A 39 -11.94 -18.30 -14.59
N PRO A 40 -11.30 -17.27 -15.15
CA PRO A 40 -10.63 -17.38 -16.43
C PRO A 40 -9.44 -18.35 -16.35
N LYS A 41 -8.98 -18.82 -17.51
CA LYS A 41 -7.67 -19.47 -17.60
C LYS A 41 -6.60 -18.46 -17.18
N ILE A 42 -5.70 -18.87 -16.28
CA ILE A 42 -4.56 -18.08 -15.83
C ILE A 42 -3.31 -18.56 -16.54
N ASP A 43 -2.51 -17.64 -17.05
CA ASP A 43 -1.28 -17.94 -17.77
C ASP A 43 -0.02 -17.74 -16.90
N ALA A 44 -0.10 -16.94 -15.83
CA ALA A 44 1.00 -16.75 -14.86
C ALA A 44 0.50 -16.31 -13.49
N VAL A 45 1.33 -16.54 -12.45
CA VAL A 45 1.06 -16.08 -11.06
C VAL A 45 2.26 -15.33 -10.52
N PHE A 46 2.04 -14.10 -10.01
CA PHE A 46 3.04 -13.34 -9.24
C PHE A 46 2.55 -13.11 -7.82
N VAL A 47 3.39 -13.41 -6.82
CA VAL A 47 3.03 -13.28 -5.40
C VAL A 47 3.95 -12.31 -4.71
N GLY A 48 3.42 -11.16 -4.27
CA GLY A 48 4.11 -10.21 -3.41
C GLY A 48 4.19 -10.71 -1.97
N ASN A 49 5.39 -10.79 -1.42
CA ASN A 49 5.61 -11.19 -0.03
C ASN A 49 7.02 -10.79 0.41
N PHE A 50 7.14 -10.40 1.68
CA PHE A 50 8.42 -9.99 2.25
C PHE A 50 8.93 -10.99 3.30
N LEU A 51 8.10 -11.38 4.26
CA LEU A 51 8.55 -12.05 5.48
C LEU A 51 8.25 -13.56 5.56
N ALA A 52 7.68 -14.17 4.53
CA ALA A 52 7.27 -15.59 4.63
C ALA A 52 8.43 -16.53 4.89
N GLY A 53 9.60 -16.29 4.29
CA GLY A 53 10.81 -17.07 4.56
C GLY A 53 11.28 -16.95 6.00
N SER A 54 11.43 -15.73 6.51
CA SER A 54 11.95 -15.46 7.86
C SER A 54 10.95 -15.73 8.99
N MET A 55 9.64 -15.48 8.75
CA MET A 55 8.62 -15.55 9.80
C MET A 55 7.78 -16.84 9.76
N SER A 56 7.62 -17.47 8.60
CA SER A 56 6.76 -18.64 8.41
C SER A 56 7.52 -19.85 7.85
N ASN A 57 8.82 -19.75 7.63
CA ASN A 57 9.66 -20.77 6.97
C ASN A 57 9.04 -21.28 5.65
N GLN A 58 8.38 -20.39 4.88
CA GLN A 58 7.66 -20.74 3.67
C GLN A 58 8.11 -19.90 2.48
N GLU A 59 8.69 -20.56 1.52
CA GLU A 59 9.01 -20.01 0.20
C GLU A 59 8.06 -20.59 -0.88
N ILE A 60 8.37 -20.41 -2.16
CA ILE A 60 7.65 -20.96 -3.34
C ILE A 60 6.15 -20.64 -3.38
N LEU A 61 5.75 -19.47 -2.86
CA LEU A 61 4.33 -19.10 -2.73
C LEU A 61 3.56 -19.14 -4.06
N GLY A 62 4.20 -18.74 -5.16
CA GLY A 62 3.58 -18.80 -6.48
C GLY A 62 3.24 -20.24 -6.91
N ALA A 63 4.18 -21.19 -6.73
CA ALA A 63 3.96 -22.59 -7.05
C ALA A 63 2.85 -23.21 -6.17
N ILE A 64 2.78 -22.84 -4.90
CA ILE A 64 1.70 -23.25 -3.99
C ILE A 64 0.34 -22.77 -4.52
N VAL A 65 0.23 -21.51 -4.95
CA VAL A 65 -1.01 -20.97 -5.51
C VAL A 65 -1.40 -21.74 -6.78
N ALA A 66 -0.47 -21.94 -7.72
CA ALA A 66 -0.75 -22.65 -8.96
C ALA A 66 -1.21 -24.10 -8.72
N ASN A 67 -0.53 -24.82 -7.82
CA ASN A 67 -0.86 -26.19 -7.48
C ASN A 67 -2.23 -26.30 -6.79
N ASP A 68 -2.43 -25.55 -5.70
CA ASP A 68 -3.61 -25.72 -4.84
C ASP A 68 -4.90 -25.13 -5.46
N LEU A 69 -4.78 -24.26 -6.44
CA LEU A 69 -5.91 -23.74 -7.22
C LEU A 69 -6.12 -24.49 -8.55
N GLY A 70 -5.29 -25.49 -8.85
CA GLY A 70 -5.41 -26.29 -10.07
C GLY A 70 -5.19 -25.48 -11.35
N LEU A 71 -4.28 -24.50 -11.33
CA LEU A 71 -4.04 -23.62 -12.48
C LEU A 71 -3.16 -24.25 -13.58
N GLY A 72 -2.65 -25.46 -13.34
CA GLY A 72 -1.80 -26.19 -14.27
C GLY A 72 -0.32 -25.81 -14.19
N TYR A 73 0.46 -26.16 -15.23
CA TYR A 73 1.90 -25.91 -15.30
C TYR A 73 2.15 -24.53 -15.93
N ILE A 74 2.11 -23.51 -15.10
CA ILE A 74 2.27 -22.10 -15.54
C ILE A 74 3.43 -21.42 -14.83
N PRO A 75 4.04 -20.38 -15.41
CA PRO A 75 5.08 -19.57 -14.78
C PRO A 75 4.58 -18.94 -13.47
N THR A 76 5.41 -19.00 -12.42
CA THR A 76 5.12 -18.36 -11.15
C THR A 76 6.36 -17.73 -10.56
N ALA A 77 6.21 -16.62 -9.82
CA ALA A 77 7.30 -16.01 -9.07
C ALA A 77 6.81 -15.42 -7.74
N LYS A 78 7.68 -15.45 -6.72
CA LYS A 78 7.58 -14.61 -5.54
C LYS A 78 8.34 -13.31 -5.82
N VAL A 79 7.73 -12.17 -5.50
CA VAL A 79 8.27 -10.83 -5.74
C VAL A 79 8.46 -10.13 -4.41
N GLU A 80 9.65 -9.59 -4.20
CA GLU A 80 10.04 -8.89 -3.00
C GLU A 80 10.47 -7.45 -3.35
N GLY A 81 10.18 -6.52 -2.48
CA GLY A 81 10.51 -5.09 -2.49
C GLY A 81 10.03 -4.45 -1.20
N ALA A 82 10.29 -5.14 -0.06
CA ALA A 82 9.79 -4.78 1.25
C ALA A 82 8.27 -4.50 1.23
N CYS A 83 7.83 -3.37 1.78
CA CYS A 83 6.40 -3.01 1.82
C CYS A 83 5.80 -2.74 0.42
N ALA A 84 6.61 -2.56 -0.63
CA ALA A 84 6.16 -2.39 -2.00
C ALA A 84 5.95 -3.73 -2.76
N SER A 85 6.23 -4.88 -2.15
CA SER A 85 6.19 -6.20 -2.80
C SER A 85 4.89 -6.45 -3.58
N GLY A 86 3.73 -6.08 -3.03
CA GLY A 86 2.44 -6.22 -3.72
C GLY A 86 2.30 -5.34 -4.96
N GLY A 87 2.72 -4.07 -4.86
CA GLY A 87 2.71 -3.13 -5.98
C GLY A 87 3.69 -3.54 -7.08
N ILE A 88 4.87 -4.05 -6.71
CA ILE A 88 5.86 -4.56 -7.66
C ILE A 88 5.34 -5.83 -8.35
N ALA A 89 4.73 -6.76 -7.61
CA ALA A 89 4.12 -7.96 -8.19
C ALA A 89 3.04 -7.61 -9.21
N LEU A 90 2.18 -6.62 -8.91
CA LEU A 90 1.18 -6.13 -9.86
C LEU A 90 1.84 -5.56 -11.12
N ARG A 91 2.90 -4.78 -10.96
CA ARG A 91 3.64 -4.26 -12.11
C ARG A 91 4.24 -5.37 -12.98
N GLN A 92 4.80 -6.43 -12.40
CA GLN A 92 5.31 -7.58 -13.16
C GLN A 92 4.18 -8.24 -13.97
N GLY A 93 3.03 -8.45 -13.38
CA GLY A 93 1.85 -8.95 -14.08
C GLY A 93 1.42 -8.05 -15.24
N ILE A 94 1.36 -6.72 -14.99
CA ILE A 94 1.02 -5.71 -16.02
C ILE A 94 2.03 -5.77 -17.18
N LEU A 95 3.32 -5.84 -16.92
CA LEU A 95 4.35 -5.94 -17.94
C LEU A 95 4.20 -7.24 -18.77
N GLY A 96 3.92 -8.36 -18.14
CA GLY A 96 3.67 -9.64 -18.81
C GLY A 96 2.46 -9.59 -19.74
N VAL A 97 1.36 -8.92 -19.32
CA VAL A 97 0.19 -8.70 -20.19
C VAL A 97 0.50 -7.72 -21.33
N MET A 98 1.18 -6.61 -21.03
CA MET A 98 1.52 -5.59 -22.04
C MET A 98 2.50 -6.09 -23.10
N SER A 99 3.42 -6.99 -22.74
CA SER A 99 4.35 -7.63 -23.69
C SER A 99 3.66 -8.63 -24.61
N GLY A 100 2.48 -9.12 -24.24
CA GLY A 100 1.76 -10.17 -24.95
C GLY A 100 2.21 -11.59 -24.57
N GLU A 101 3.12 -11.75 -23.60
CA GLU A 101 3.54 -13.05 -23.08
C GLU A 101 2.40 -13.77 -22.38
N TYR A 102 1.55 -13.03 -21.67
CA TYR A 102 0.38 -13.55 -20.94
C TYR A 102 -0.90 -12.84 -21.35
N ASP A 103 -1.99 -13.59 -21.48
CA ASP A 103 -3.31 -13.02 -21.70
C ASP A 103 -3.97 -12.60 -20.38
N THR A 104 -3.83 -13.44 -19.35
CA THR A 104 -4.46 -13.26 -18.05
C THR A 104 -3.52 -13.70 -16.93
N VAL A 105 -3.32 -12.84 -15.95
CA VAL A 105 -2.40 -13.05 -14.83
C VAL A 105 -3.15 -12.92 -13.51
N LEU A 106 -2.88 -13.84 -12.59
CA LEU A 106 -3.25 -13.73 -11.19
C LEU A 106 -2.07 -13.09 -10.43
N VAL A 107 -2.33 -11.96 -9.78
CA VAL A 107 -1.38 -11.34 -8.85
C VAL A 107 -1.94 -11.44 -7.45
N ALA A 108 -1.18 -12.00 -6.52
CA ALA A 108 -1.58 -12.14 -5.13
C ALA A 108 -0.51 -11.57 -4.20
N GLY A 109 -0.89 -11.27 -2.97
CA GLY A 109 0.04 -10.81 -1.94
C GLY A 109 -0.46 -11.25 -0.57
N VAL A 110 0.47 -11.60 0.32
CA VAL A 110 0.15 -12.11 1.65
C VAL A 110 1.24 -11.71 2.64
N GLU A 111 0.84 -11.48 3.88
CA GLU A 111 1.77 -11.45 5.01
C GLU A 111 1.12 -12.03 6.25
N LYS A 112 1.93 -12.67 7.10
CA LYS A 112 1.50 -13.19 8.39
C LYS A 112 2.56 -12.89 9.44
N MET A 113 2.23 -11.97 10.36
CA MET A 113 3.17 -11.41 11.34
C MET A 113 2.71 -11.56 12.79
N LYS A 114 1.38 -11.71 13.01
CA LYS A 114 0.77 -11.67 14.35
C LYS A 114 1.01 -12.94 15.19
N HIS A 115 1.61 -13.97 14.63
CA HIS A 115 1.94 -15.20 15.36
C HIS A 115 3.24 -15.08 16.17
N ALA A 116 4.08 -14.09 15.91
CA ALA A 116 5.33 -13.84 16.63
C ALA A 116 5.21 -12.63 17.58
N ASN A 117 6.15 -12.51 18.50
CA ASN A 117 6.23 -11.36 19.39
C ASN A 117 6.72 -10.10 18.65
N THR A 118 6.45 -8.93 19.22
CA THR A 118 6.78 -7.64 18.59
C THR A 118 8.27 -7.45 18.31
N PRO A 119 9.23 -7.80 19.19
CA PRO A 119 10.66 -7.69 18.92
C PRO A 119 11.10 -8.48 17.68
N ASP A 120 10.69 -9.75 17.56
CA ASP A 120 11.08 -10.62 16.44
C ASP A 120 10.52 -10.08 15.09
N VAL A 121 9.26 -9.63 15.09
CA VAL A 121 8.65 -9.02 13.91
C VAL A 121 9.36 -7.73 13.54
N THR A 122 9.69 -6.88 14.51
CA THR A 122 10.44 -5.64 14.29
C THR A 122 11.83 -5.92 13.70
N GLN A 123 12.53 -6.92 14.22
CA GLN A 123 13.83 -7.33 13.69
C GLN A 123 13.70 -7.82 12.24
N ALA A 124 12.69 -8.63 11.94
CA ALA A 124 12.45 -9.13 10.58
C ALA A 124 12.11 -7.99 9.61
N ILE A 125 11.26 -7.04 10.01
CA ILE A 125 10.91 -5.85 9.20
C ILE A 125 12.16 -4.98 8.95
N ASN A 126 13.04 -4.84 9.94
CA ASN A 126 14.26 -4.06 9.81
C ASN A 126 15.27 -4.63 8.79
N ALA A 127 15.05 -5.84 8.27
CA ALA A 127 15.81 -6.37 7.13
C ALA A 127 15.52 -5.59 5.80
N ALA A 128 14.48 -4.76 5.77
CA ALA A 128 14.22 -3.85 4.65
C ALA A 128 15.04 -2.53 4.71
N MET A 129 15.94 -2.39 5.66
CA MET A 129 16.95 -1.33 5.70
C MET A 129 18.30 -1.90 5.24
N ASP A 130 19.13 -1.06 4.67
CA ASP A 130 20.51 -1.45 4.32
C ASP A 130 21.28 -1.84 5.60
N THR A 131 21.65 -3.11 5.72
CA THR A 131 22.28 -3.66 6.92
C THR A 131 23.69 -3.14 7.17
N ASP A 132 24.36 -2.66 6.13
CA ASP A 132 25.72 -2.13 6.21
C ASP A 132 25.73 -0.60 6.38
N SER A 133 24.57 0.04 6.47
CA SER A 133 24.46 1.48 6.66
C SER A 133 24.85 1.93 8.06
N ASN A 134 25.44 3.13 8.17
CA ASN A 134 25.73 3.77 9.44
C ASN A 134 24.46 3.96 10.29
N GLU A 135 23.34 4.24 9.65
CA GLU A 135 22.03 4.40 10.30
C GLU A 135 21.59 3.11 10.99
N LYS A 136 21.76 1.98 10.32
CA LYS A 136 21.45 0.67 10.87
C LYS A 136 22.36 0.32 12.05
N HIS A 137 23.66 0.59 11.92
CA HIS A 137 24.63 0.38 12.99
C HIS A 137 24.37 1.29 14.19
N ALA A 138 23.85 2.51 13.97
CA ALA A 138 23.40 3.41 15.03
C ALA A 138 22.08 2.98 15.70
N GLY A 139 21.44 1.90 15.23
CA GLY A 139 20.20 1.37 15.80
C GLY A 139 18.94 2.04 15.28
N LEU A 140 19.00 2.73 14.13
CA LEU A 140 17.80 3.33 13.53
C LEU A 140 16.78 2.24 13.19
N THR A 141 15.52 2.52 13.51
CA THR A 141 14.37 1.68 13.18
C THR A 141 13.41 2.44 12.27
N PHE A 142 12.43 1.77 11.66
CA PHE A 142 11.42 2.47 10.85
C PHE A 142 10.69 3.58 11.63
N PRO A 143 10.16 3.36 12.84
CA PRO A 143 9.61 4.47 13.61
C PRO A 143 10.62 5.59 13.85
N GLY A 144 11.88 5.28 14.13
CA GLY A 144 12.94 6.26 14.32
C GLY A 144 13.17 7.11 13.08
N PHE A 145 13.24 6.49 11.89
CA PHE A 145 13.38 7.20 10.61
C PHE A 145 12.24 8.21 10.40
N PHE A 146 10.98 7.77 10.52
CA PHE A 146 9.84 8.67 10.32
C PHE A 146 9.65 9.67 11.46
N GLY A 147 10.12 9.37 12.66
CA GLY A 147 10.20 10.32 13.78
C GLY A 147 11.15 11.50 13.48
N VAL A 148 12.34 11.20 12.95
CA VAL A 148 13.31 12.23 12.51
C VAL A 148 12.70 13.11 11.40
N LEU A 149 12.04 12.50 10.41
CA LEU A 149 11.34 13.24 9.37
C LEU A 149 10.25 14.16 9.94
N ALA A 150 9.45 13.66 10.88
CA ALA A 150 8.38 14.45 11.49
C ALA A 150 8.94 15.65 12.28
N HIS A 151 9.99 15.44 13.08
CA HIS A 151 10.65 16.55 13.79
C HIS A 151 11.18 17.61 12.84
N ARG A 152 11.86 17.20 11.78
CA ARG A 152 12.37 18.12 10.77
C ARG A 152 11.24 18.88 10.07
N TYR A 153 10.17 18.18 9.71
CA TYR A 153 9.00 18.78 9.09
C TYR A 153 8.34 19.84 9.98
N PHE A 154 8.19 19.55 11.28
CA PHE A 154 7.64 20.52 12.23
C PHE A 154 8.52 21.78 12.35
N HIS A 155 9.84 21.59 12.38
CA HIS A 155 10.78 22.70 12.43
C HIS A 155 10.69 23.63 11.20
N GLU A 156 10.52 23.07 10.01
CA GLU A 156 10.49 23.82 8.76
C GLU A 156 9.13 24.48 8.46
N THR A 157 8.02 23.93 9.02
CA THR A 157 6.68 24.29 8.54
C THR A 157 5.78 24.93 9.60
N GLY A 158 5.99 24.65 10.86
CA GLY A 158 5.06 24.95 11.94
C GLY A 158 3.96 23.91 12.13
N ALA A 159 3.97 22.79 11.38
CA ALA A 159 3.14 21.64 11.69
C ALA A 159 3.44 21.10 13.09
N THR A 160 2.51 20.37 13.68
CA THR A 160 2.62 19.84 15.05
C THR A 160 2.16 18.38 15.10
N LYS A 161 2.37 17.73 16.24
CA LYS A 161 1.84 16.38 16.51
C LYS A 161 0.32 16.29 16.30
N GLU A 162 -0.42 17.38 16.49
CA GLU A 162 -1.86 17.40 16.27
C GLU A 162 -2.24 17.15 14.81
N HIS A 163 -1.45 17.63 13.85
CA HIS A 163 -1.69 17.35 12.42
C HIS A 163 -1.47 15.87 12.09
N LEU A 164 -0.50 15.21 12.75
CA LEU A 164 -0.35 13.76 12.63
C LEU A 164 -1.56 13.03 13.22
N ALA A 165 -2.05 13.49 14.39
CA ALA A 165 -3.24 12.95 15.02
C ALA A 165 -4.49 13.12 14.14
N MET A 166 -4.62 14.22 13.40
CA MET A 166 -5.71 14.43 12.44
C MET A 166 -5.67 13.41 11.29
N VAL A 167 -4.49 13.05 10.77
CA VAL A 167 -4.34 11.97 9.79
C VAL A 167 -4.80 10.65 10.38
N ALA A 168 -4.31 10.30 11.58
CA ALA A 168 -4.67 9.07 12.26
C ALA A 168 -6.18 8.98 12.55
N LEU A 169 -6.79 10.09 13.02
CA LEU A 169 -8.23 10.17 13.28
C LEU A 169 -9.04 9.96 12.00
N LYS A 170 -8.72 10.68 10.92
CA LYS A 170 -9.38 10.51 9.62
C LYS A 170 -9.35 9.04 9.16
N ASN A 171 -8.19 8.39 9.26
CA ASN A 171 -8.06 7.00 8.85
C ASN A 171 -8.84 6.04 9.77
N ARG A 172 -8.94 6.34 11.08
CA ARG A 172 -9.83 5.61 12.01
C ARG A 172 -11.31 5.79 11.67
N GLU A 173 -11.73 7.02 11.38
CA GLU A 173 -13.11 7.32 10.95
C GLU A 173 -13.47 6.56 9.66
N ASN A 174 -12.56 6.56 8.68
CA ASN A 174 -12.77 5.84 7.42
C ASN A 174 -12.85 4.32 7.63
N ALA A 175 -12.06 3.76 8.53
CA ALA A 175 -12.04 2.33 8.81
C ALA A 175 -13.34 1.82 9.49
N LEU A 176 -14.08 2.68 10.20
CA LEU A 176 -15.34 2.29 10.86
C LEU A 176 -16.34 1.66 9.87
N ASN A 177 -16.40 2.19 8.66
CA ASN A 177 -17.32 1.71 7.63
C ASN A 177 -16.73 0.59 6.76
N ASN A 178 -15.44 0.28 6.90
CA ASN A 178 -14.79 -0.74 6.09
C ASN A 178 -14.79 -2.11 6.82
N PRO A 179 -15.62 -3.09 6.41
CA PRO A 179 -15.74 -4.38 7.09
C PRO A 179 -14.44 -5.20 7.06
N LEU A 180 -13.54 -4.89 6.12
CA LEU A 180 -12.25 -5.57 5.96
C LEU A 180 -11.12 -4.92 6.75
N ALA A 181 -11.38 -3.81 7.45
CA ALA A 181 -10.38 -3.11 8.25
C ALA A 181 -10.11 -3.84 9.58
N GLN A 182 -8.85 -3.76 10.03
CA GLN A 182 -8.40 -4.31 11.31
C GLN A 182 -9.02 -3.56 12.49
N PHE A 183 -9.05 -2.24 12.43
CA PHE A 183 -9.57 -1.41 13.50
C PHE A 183 -10.90 -0.76 13.11
N GLN A 184 -11.96 -1.20 13.77
CA GLN A 184 -13.33 -0.70 13.58
C GLN A 184 -13.89 -0.09 14.87
N LYS A 185 -13.02 0.58 15.64
CA LYS A 185 -13.38 1.26 16.88
C LYS A 185 -13.18 2.77 16.70
N ALA A 186 -14.18 3.55 17.09
CA ALA A 186 -14.07 5.01 17.14
C ALA A 186 -13.01 5.44 18.15
N THR A 187 -12.38 6.57 17.89
CA THR A 187 -11.38 7.20 18.76
C THR A 187 -11.55 8.72 18.69
N SER A 188 -10.81 9.46 19.50
CA SER A 188 -10.79 10.91 19.51
C SER A 188 -9.37 11.46 19.33
N ILE A 189 -9.26 12.74 18.97
CA ILE A 189 -7.96 13.45 18.94
C ILE A 189 -7.28 13.35 20.30
N GLU A 190 -8.02 13.51 21.39
CA GLU A 190 -7.48 13.42 22.75
C GLU A 190 -6.91 12.02 23.04
N GLU A 191 -7.62 10.94 22.69
CA GLU A 191 -7.14 9.57 22.86
C GLU A 191 -5.86 9.33 22.03
N ILE A 192 -5.80 9.86 20.82
CA ILE A 192 -4.63 9.75 19.94
C ILE A 192 -3.43 10.49 20.51
N MET A 193 -3.62 11.74 20.93
CA MET A 193 -2.57 12.60 21.47
C MET A 193 -1.98 12.08 22.78
N ASN A 194 -2.80 11.41 23.61
CA ASN A 194 -2.39 10.83 24.89
C ASN A 194 -1.92 9.37 24.77
N ALA A 195 -1.92 8.80 23.57
CA ALA A 195 -1.48 7.42 23.36
C ALA A 195 0.00 7.23 23.66
N ARG A 196 0.37 5.98 24.01
CA ARG A 196 1.76 5.60 24.29
C ARG A 196 2.66 6.04 23.13
N LEU A 197 3.75 6.72 23.49
CA LEU A 197 4.82 7.11 22.56
C LEU A 197 5.55 5.85 22.05
N ILE A 198 5.83 5.81 20.77
CA ILE A 198 6.65 4.77 20.13
C ILE A 198 8.06 5.32 19.89
N THR A 199 8.15 6.50 19.30
CA THR A 199 9.37 7.30 19.12
C THR A 199 8.94 8.74 18.95
N GLU A 200 9.63 9.71 19.55
CA GLU A 200 9.25 11.13 19.44
C GLU A 200 9.27 11.57 17.97
N PRO A 201 8.22 12.26 17.43
CA PRO A 201 6.96 12.61 18.09
C PRO A 201 5.81 11.59 17.90
N LEU A 202 6.09 10.41 17.33
CA LEU A 202 5.09 9.42 16.88
C LEU A 202 4.55 8.60 18.06
N GLY A 203 3.25 8.63 18.25
CA GLY A 203 2.51 7.77 19.18
C GLY A 203 2.03 6.48 18.52
N LEU A 204 1.32 5.66 19.30
CA LEU A 204 0.82 4.36 18.84
C LEU A 204 -0.10 4.47 17.61
N PHE A 205 -0.92 5.50 17.53
CA PHE A 205 -1.85 5.70 16.42
C PHE A 205 -1.19 6.26 15.16
N ASP A 206 0.03 6.79 15.29
CA ASP A 206 0.83 7.29 14.16
C ASP A 206 1.54 6.17 13.40
N CYS A 207 1.52 4.94 13.94
CA CYS A 207 2.20 3.78 13.39
C CYS A 207 1.19 2.75 12.89
N SER A 208 1.41 2.22 11.69
CA SER A 208 0.58 1.12 11.17
C SER A 208 0.76 -0.14 12.03
N PRO A 209 -0.31 -0.91 12.26
CA PRO A 209 -0.25 -2.12 13.06
C PRO A 209 0.41 -3.27 12.32
N MET A 210 1.01 -4.18 13.06
CA MET A 210 1.32 -5.52 12.56
C MET A 210 0.01 -6.22 12.20
N THR A 211 -0.06 -6.80 11.00
CA THR A 211 -1.30 -7.31 10.42
C THR A 211 -1.05 -8.60 9.65
N ASP A 212 -1.96 -9.55 9.81
CA ASP A 212 -2.08 -10.71 8.92
C ASP A 212 -3.13 -10.41 7.85
N GLY A 213 -2.91 -10.88 6.62
CA GLY A 213 -3.90 -10.75 5.57
C GLY A 213 -3.35 -11.00 4.17
N ALA A 214 -4.25 -11.09 3.21
CA ALA A 214 -3.94 -11.31 1.81
C ALA A 214 -4.88 -10.50 0.91
N ALA A 215 -4.39 -10.15 -0.29
CA ALA A 215 -5.17 -9.56 -1.36
C ALA A 215 -4.73 -10.14 -2.71
N ALA A 216 -5.63 -10.20 -3.68
CA ALA A 216 -5.34 -10.74 -5.00
C ALA A 216 -6.14 -10.02 -6.09
N ILE A 217 -5.59 -10.01 -7.29
CA ILE A 217 -6.14 -9.30 -8.45
C ILE A 217 -5.95 -10.16 -9.70
N VAL A 218 -6.98 -10.29 -10.50
CA VAL A 218 -6.91 -10.86 -11.85
C VAL A 218 -6.84 -9.72 -12.85
N ILE A 219 -5.79 -9.68 -13.64
CA ILE A 219 -5.60 -8.74 -14.73
C ILE A 219 -5.55 -9.46 -16.07
N SER A 220 -6.03 -8.80 -17.13
CA SER A 220 -6.03 -9.39 -18.48
C SER A 220 -5.94 -8.31 -19.56
N ARG A 221 -5.56 -8.72 -20.78
CA ARG A 221 -5.68 -7.88 -21.97
C ARG A 221 -7.11 -7.73 -22.50
N LYS A 222 -8.03 -8.59 -22.06
CA LYS A 222 -9.45 -8.51 -22.45
C LYS A 222 -10.06 -7.26 -21.82
N PRO A 223 -10.89 -6.49 -22.54
CA PRO A 223 -11.52 -5.30 -21.98
C PRO A 223 -12.41 -5.62 -20.78
N SER A 224 -12.39 -4.73 -19.78
CA SER A 224 -13.33 -4.68 -18.66
C SER A 224 -13.60 -3.23 -18.29
N SER A 225 -14.44 -2.99 -17.28
CA SER A 225 -14.79 -1.64 -16.83
C SER A 225 -13.63 -0.87 -16.19
N ILE A 226 -12.58 -1.54 -15.73
CA ILE A 226 -11.45 -0.91 -15.05
C ILE A 226 -10.16 -1.14 -15.85
N HIS A 227 -9.64 -0.05 -16.39
CA HIS A 227 -8.40 0.01 -17.16
C HIS A 227 -7.22 0.39 -16.24
N VAL A 228 -6.10 -0.32 -16.33
CA VAL A 228 -4.82 0.11 -15.74
C VAL A 228 -4.19 1.12 -16.69
N ARG A 229 -4.43 2.41 -16.42
CA ARG A 229 -4.00 3.51 -17.27
C ARG A 229 -2.49 3.68 -17.28
N ALA A 230 -1.87 3.53 -16.10
CA ALA A 230 -0.42 3.58 -15.94
C ALA A 230 0.07 2.73 -14.78
N SER A 231 1.30 2.30 -14.88
CA SER A 231 2.07 1.68 -13.82
C SER A 231 3.51 2.17 -13.88
N ALA A 232 4.06 2.62 -12.77
CA ALA A 232 5.44 3.06 -12.61
C ALA A 232 6.06 2.42 -11.37
N LEU A 233 7.35 2.16 -11.43
CA LEU A 233 8.19 1.68 -10.34
C LEU A 233 9.51 2.43 -10.38
N VAL A 234 9.97 2.89 -9.23
CA VAL A 234 11.24 3.59 -9.06
C VAL A 234 11.92 3.05 -7.80
N SER A 235 13.22 2.89 -7.85
CA SER A 235 14.06 2.75 -6.65
C SER A 235 14.61 4.10 -6.25
N GLY A 236 14.70 4.33 -4.94
CA GLY A 236 15.23 5.56 -4.33
C GLY A 236 16.42 5.27 -3.42
N PRO A 237 16.85 6.28 -2.64
CA PRO A 237 17.88 6.14 -1.63
C PRO A 237 17.56 5.02 -0.63
N THR A 238 18.57 4.27 -0.21
CA THR A 238 18.45 3.23 0.82
C THR A 238 18.83 3.75 2.20
N GLN A 239 19.47 4.91 2.26
CA GLN A 239 19.91 5.58 3.49
C GLN A 239 19.46 7.04 3.50
N MET A 240 19.22 7.59 4.69
CA MET A 240 18.79 8.99 4.86
C MET A 240 19.84 9.96 4.34
N GLN A 241 21.11 9.67 4.56
CA GLN A 241 22.23 10.51 4.12
C GLN A 241 22.37 10.62 2.60
N ASP A 242 21.82 9.68 1.84
CA ASP A 242 21.87 9.68 0.37
C ASP A 242 20.72 10.48 -0.25
N ALA A 243 19.74 10.89 0.56
CA ALA A 243 18.69 11.77 0.10
C ALA A 243 19.21 13.19 -0.08
N ALA A 244 18.99 13.81 -1.25
CA ALA A 244 19.37 15.18 -1.52
C ALA A 244 18.71 16.17 -0.54
N GLU A 245 17.53 15.83 -0.04
CA GLU A 245 16.76 16.59 0.91
C GLU A 245 16.09 15.67 1.92
N LEU A 246 16.28 15.94 3.21
CA LEU A 246 15.75 15.11 4.30
C LEU A 246 14.21 15.03 4.29
N LEU A 247 13.51 16.10 3.89
CA LEU A 247 12.03 16.14 3.87
C LEU A 247 11.44 15.69 2.53
N SER A 248 12.16 14.88 1.77
CA SER A 248 11.69 14.31 0.51
C SER A 248 11.83 12.80 0.57
N ILE A 249 10.87 12.11 -0.05
CA ILE A 249 11.00 10.70 -0.42
C ILE A 249 10.97 10.65 -1.95
N PRO A 250 12.12 10.89 -2.63
CA PRO A 250 12.16 11.19 -4.06
C PRO A 250 11.55 10.08 -4.93
N ALA A 251 11.59 8.82 -4.45
CA ALA A 251 10.98 7.70 -5.17
C ALA A 251 9.45 7.88 -5.32
N ILE A 252 8.76 8.51 -4.35
CA ILE A 252 7.32 8.78 -4.45
C ILE A 252 7.06 9.79 -5.57
N GLY A 253 7.75 10.92 -5.55
CA GLY A 253 7.59 11.99 -6.55
C GLY A 253 7.92 11.50 -7.96
N GLU A 254 9.06 10.81 -8.13
CA GLU A 254 9.48 10.31 -9.44
C GLU A 254 8.58 9.19 -9.97
N SER A 255 8.09 8.29 -9.11
CA SER A 255 7.13 7.25 -9.56
C SER A 255 5.78 7.88 -9.94
N GLY A 256 5.32 8.90 -9.21
CA GLY A 256 4.15 9.70 -9.55
C GLY A 256 4.30 10.39 -10.91
N ARG A 257 5.38 11.14 -11.09
CA ARG A 257 5.69 11.83 -12.36
C ARG A 257 5.68 10.87 -13.55
N ARG A 258 6.37 9.73 -13.45
CA ARG A 258 6.38 8.71 -14.51
C ARG A 258 5.00 8.08 -14.76
N ALA A 259 4.20 7.92 -13.73
CA ALA A 259 2.85 7.40 -13.88
C ALA A 259 1.93 8.42 -14.59
N TYR A 260 2.00 9.69 -14.22
CA TYR A 260 1.26 10.78 -14.86
C TYR A 260 1.64 10.91 -16.34
N GLU A 261 2.92 10.94 -16.66
CA GLU A 261 3.40 11.00 -18.06
C GLU A 261 2.87 9.84 -18.90
N LYS A 262 2.93 8.61 -18.38
CA LYS A 262 2.40 7.42 -19.08
C LYS A 262 0.90 7.45 -19.26
N ALA A 263 0.18 8.02 -18.29
CA ALA A 263 -1.27 8.14 -18.34
C ALA A 263 -1.74 9.30 -19.25
N GLY A 264 -0.88 10.31 -19.48
CA GLY A 264 -1.28 11.59 -20.08
C GLY A 264 -2.21 12.37 -19.15
N LEU A 265 -1.95 12.37 -17.84
CA LEU A 265 -2.75 12.97 -16.77
C LEU A 265 -1.86 13.80 -15.85
N GLY A 266 -2.48 14.64 -15.02
CA GLY A 266 -1.85 15.36 -13.92
C GLY A 266 -2.45 14.98 -12.55
N PRO A 267 -1.86 15.50 -11.45
CA PRO A 267 -2.42 15.31 -10.12
C PRO A 267 -3.87 15.83 -9.98
N GLU A 268 -4.22 16.86 -10.74
CA GLU A 268 -5.55 17.46 -10.78
C GLU A 268 -6.62 16.49 -11.26
N ASP A 269 -6.28 15.55 -12.15
CA ASP A 269 -7.20 14.59 -12.76
C ASP A 269 -7.56 13.42 -11.85
N ILE A 270 -6.84 13.22 -10.73
CA ILE A 270 -7.04 12.11 -9.81
C ILE A 270 -8.20 12.41 -8.85
N ASP A 271 -9.20 11.54 -8.81
CA ASP A 271 -10.41 11.70 -8.00
C ASP A 271 -10.28 11.09 -6.61
N VAL A 272 -9.62 9.93 -6.47
CA VAL A 272 -9.46 9.20 -5.21
C VAL A 272 -8.09 8.53 -5.13
N ILE A 273 -7.53 8.49 -3.92
CA ILE A 273 -6.13 8.13 -3.70
C ILE A 273 -6.02 7.14 -2.54
N GLU A 274 -5.27 6.05 -2.74
CA GLU A 274 -4.79 5.18 -1.67
C GLU A 274 -3.25 5.27 -1.66
N ILE A 275 -2.67 5.84 -0.62
CA ILE A 275 -1.22 5.97 -0.44
C ILE A 275 -0.72 5.13 0.70
N HIS A 276 0.59 4.98 0.79
CA HIS A 276 1.27 4.17 1.79
C HIS A 276 1.53 4.96 3.07
N ASP A 277 0.52 5.06 3.92
CA ASP A 277 0.57 5.71 5.23
C ASP A 277 1.04 4.74 6.33
N CYS A 278 2.24 4.14 6.17
CA CYS A 278 2.80 3.29 7.22
C CYS A 278 3.03 4.06 8.53
N PHE A 279 3.20 5.37 8.43
CA PHE A 279 3.15 6.36 9.52
C PHE A 279 2.31 7.54 9.09
N SER A 280 1.72 8.28 10.05
CA SER A 280 0.91 9.45 9.76
C SER A 280 1.70 10.53 8.99
N MET A 281 2.99 10.69 9.30
CA MET A 281 3.87 11.63 8.57
C MET A 281 4.05 11.24 7.10
N THR A 282 4.04 9.94 6.78
CA THR A 282 4.18 9.48 5.39
C THR A 282 3.01 9.93 4.51
N GLU A 283 1.78 10.00 5.06
CA GLU A 283 0.65 10.54 4.31
C GLU A 283 0.88 11.99 3.91
N ILE A 284 1.36 12.82 4.85
CA ILE A 284 1.62 14.25 4.59
C ILE A 284 2.69 14.42 3.50
N ILE A 285 3.81 13.70 3.61
CA ILE A 285 4.89 13.76 2.61
C ILE A 285 4.39 13.24 1.25
N ALA A 286 3.66 12.12 1.23
CA ALA A 286 3.23 11.50 -0.02
C ALA A 286 2.26 12.37 -0.83
N ILE A 287 1.33 13.10 -0.18
CA ILE A 287 0.42 14.00 -0.89
C ILE A 287 1.14 15.22 -1.48
N GLU A 288 2.26 15.62 -0.91
CA GLU A 288 3.14 16.66 -1.45
C GLU A 288 3.97 16.14 -2.61
N GLU A 289 4.68 15.02 -2.43
CA GLU A 289 5.53 14.40 -3.44
C GLU A 289 4.75 13.99 -4.70
N LEU A 290 3.50 13.54 -4.56
CA LEU A 290 2.62 13.24 -5.67
C LEU A 290 1.99 14.48 -6.32
N GLY A 291 2.28 15.68 -5.82
CA GLY A 291 1.83 16.94 -6.39
C GLY A 291 0.37 17.31 -6.12
N PHE A 292 -0.31 16.63 -5.20
CA PHE A 292 -1.70 16.98 -4.84
C PHE A 292 -1.79 18.28 -4.05
N PHE A 293 -0.77 18.57 -3.25
CA PHE A 293 -0.63 19.78 -2.48
C PHE A 293 0.80 20.28 -2.60
N LYS A 294 0.98 21.59 -2.37
CA LYS A 294 2.28 22.21 -2.45
C LYS A 294 3.21 21.66 -1.36
N ARG A 295 4.47 21.50 -1.71
CA ARG A 295 5.51 21.04 -0.79
C ARG A 295 5.55 21.90 0.48
N LEU A 296 5.71 21.25 1.63
CA LEU A 296 5.69 21.83 2.99
C LEU A 296 4.35 22.47 3.39
N GLU A 297 3.27 22.17 2.64
CA GLU A 297 1.91 22.64 2.94
C GLU A 297 0.89 21.50 3.07
N GLY A 298 1.31 20.24 2.99
CA GLY A 298 0.42 19.06 3.13
C GLY A 298 -0.32 19.04 4.47
N TRP A 299 0.32 19.49 5.56
CA TRP A 299 -0.30 19.61 6.85
C TRP A 299 -1.49 20.58 6.85
N LYS A 300 -1.43 21.69 6.09
CA LYS A 300 -2.57 22.63 5.92
C LYS A 300 -3.75 21.96 5.21
N ALA A 301 -3.46 21.07 4.26
CA ALA A 301 -4.51 20.32 3.58
C ALA A 301 -5.21 19.31 4.51
N VAL A 302 -4.46 18.71 5.42
CA VAL A 302 -5.01 17.83 6.48
C VAL A 302 -5.87 18.66 7.43
N GLU A 303 -5.38 19.78 7.94
CA GLU A 303 -6.10 20.70 8.83
C GLU A 303 -7.41 21.19 8.19
N ALA A 304 -7.36 21.60 6.92
CA ALA A 304 -8.54 22.02 6.16
C ALA A 304 -9.50 20.89 5.77
N GLY A 305 -9.20 19.63 6.11
CA GLY A 305 -10.03 18.48 5.78
C GLY A 305 -10.05 18.11 4.30
N HIS A 306 -9.11 18.59 3.50
CA HIS A 306 -9.06 18.33 2.05
C HIS A 306 -8.80 16.87 1.71
N THR A 307 -8.22 16.08 2.62
CA THR A 307 -7.93 14.64 2.46
C THR A 307 -9.06 13.73 2.93
N LYS A 308 -10.12 14.27 3.54
CA LYS A 308 -11.30 13.51 3.98
C LYS A 308 -12.16 13.05 2.80
N PRO A 309 -13.00 11.99 2.95
CA PRO A 309 -14.07 11.72 1.99
C PRO A 309 -14.94 12.96 1.78
N GLY A 310 -15.13 13.38 0.53
CA GLY A 310 -15.82 14.64 0.20
C GLY A 310 -14.92 15.89 0.22
N GLY A 311 -13.67 15.80 0.64
CA GLY A 311 -12.67 16.85 0.52
C GLY A 311 -12.16 17.03 -0.92
N LYS A 312 -11.23 17.96 -1.11
CA LYS A 312 -10.68 18.30 -2.43
C LYS A 312 -9.94 17.13 -3.10
N LYS A 313 -9.22 16.34 -2.31
CA LYS A 313 -8.44 15.16 -2.74
C LYS A 313 -8.59 14.06 -1.68
N PRO A 314 -9.62 13.23 -1.77
CA PRO A 314 -9.85 12.14 -0.82
C PRO A 314 -8.70 11.14 -0.81
N VAL A 315 -8.10 10.93 0.37
CA VAL A 315 -6.95 10.05 0.59
C VAL A 315 -7.30 8.98 1.62
N ASN A 316 -6.93 7.73 1.31
CA ASN A 316 -7.06 6.59 2.22
C ASN A 316 -8.50 6.43 2.75
N THR A 317 -9.46 6.53 1.84
CA THR A 317 -10.89 6.38 2.17
C THR A 317 -11.24 4.99 2.73
N SER A 318 -10.33 4.03 2.57
CA SER A 318 -10.43 2.68 3.13
C SER A 318 -10.05 2.59 4.62
N GLY A 319 -9.46 3.64 5.19
CA GLY A 319 -8.82 3.67 6.50
C GLY A 319 -7.29 3.61 6.46
N GLY A 320 -6.70 3.55 5.27
CA GLY A 320 -5.24 3.51 5.09
C GLY A 320 -4.57 2.33 5.79
N LEU A 321 -3.25 2.32 5.82
CA LEU A 321 -2.48 1.31 6.54
C LEU A 321 -2.62 1.48 8.06
N LEU A 322 -2.77 2.72 8.52
CA LEU A 322 -2.92 3.05 9.96
C LEU A 322 -4.12 2.38 10.60
N SER A 323 -5.20 2.13 9.83
CA SER A 323 -6.45 1.64 10.42
C SER A 323 -7.02 0.42 9.71
N ARG A 324 -6.93 0.35 8.37
CA ARG A 324 -7.27 -0.87 7.63
C ARG A 324 -6.30 -1.99 7.98
N GLY A 325 -5.02 -1.67 8.18
CA GLY A 325 -3.96 -2.62 8.47
C GLY A 325 -2.91 -2.69 7.37
N HIS A 326 -1.75 -3.30 7.72
CA HIS A 326 -0.57 -3.35 6.87
C HIS A 326 0.06 -4.76 6.80
N PRO A 327 -0.61 -5.76 6.20
CA PRO A 327 0.07 -7.00 5.84
C PRO A 327 0.99 -6.69 4.66
N ILE A 328 2.30 -6.66 4.92
CA ILE A 328 3.33 -6.02 4.08
C ILE A 328 3.19 -6.42 2.61
N GLY A 329 3.27 -7.72 2.28
CA GLY A 329 3.20 -8.21 0.90
C GLY A 329 1.84 -8.02 0.22
N ALA A 330 0.76 -7.84 1.00
CA ALA A 330 -0.60 -7.65 0.46
C ALA A 330 -0.98 -6.18 0.27
N THR A 331 -0.24 -5.25 0.89
CA THR A 331 -0.65 -3.84 1.00
C THR A 331 -0.90 -3.19 -0.35
N GLY A 332 0.02 -3.28 -1.31
CA GLY A 332 -0.16 -2.65 -2.63
C GLY A 332 -1.38 -3.18 -3.38
N LEU A 333 -1.68 -4.49 -3.26
CA LEU A 333 -2.86 -5.08 -3.89
C LEU A 333 -4.15 -4.71 -3.16
N SER A 334 -4.10 -4.55 -1.84
CA SER A 334 -5.25 -4.09 -1.05
C SER A 334 -5.64 -2.64 -1.38
N GLN A 335 -4.68 -1.79 -1.71
CA GLN A 335 -4.96 -0.44 -2.23
C GLN A 335 -5.73 -0.52 -3.55
N ILE A 336 -5.29 -1.37 -4.48
CA ILE A 336 -6.02 -1.60 -5.74
C ILE A 336 -7.41 -2.16 -5.50
N TYR A 337 -7.58 -3.12 -4.57
CA TYR A 337 -8.88 -3.65 -4.18
C TYR A 337 -9.84 -2.52 -3.80
N GLN A 338 -9.41 -1.60 -2.92
CA GLN A 338 -10.24 -0.48 -2.45
C GLN A 338 -10.57 0.48 -3.60
N LEU A 339 -9.58 0.80 -4.46
CA LEU A 339 -9.80 1.70 -5.59
C LEU A 339 -10.73 1.10 -6.66
N VAL A 340 -10.70 -0.20 -6.90
CA VAL A 340 -11.65 -0.89 -7.79
C VAL A 340 -13.09 -0.74 -7.25
N HIS A 341 -13.28 -0.87 -5.93
CA HIS A 341 -14.59 -0.63 -5.31
C HIS A 341 -15.02 0.83 -5.40
N GLN A 342 -14.10 1.79 -5.25
CA GLN A 342 -14.38 3.22 -5.46
C GLN A 342 -14.84 3.49 -6.89
N LEU A 343 -14.13 2.98 -7.88
CA LEU A 343 -14.45 3.18 -9.29
C LEU A 343 -15.75 2.49 -9.69
N ASN A 344 -16.09 1.36 -9.07
CA ASN A 344 -17.35 0.65 -9.31
C ASN A 344 -18.56 1.20 -8.52
N GLY A 345 -18.35 2.18 -7.65
CA GLY A 345 -19.42 2.76 -6.83
C GLY A 345 -19.90 1.87 -5.69
N THR A 346 -19.06 0.96 -5.21
CA THR A 346 -19.40 -0.04 -4.17
C THR A 346 -18.53 0.10 -2.91
N ALA A 347 -17.76 1.17 -2.79
CA ALA A 347 -16.91 1.39 -1.62
C ALA A 347 -17.70 1.87 -0.39
N PRO A 348 -17.34 1.47 0.84
CA PRO A 348 -18.02 1.91 2.06
C PRO A 348 -18.02 3.45 2.26
N ASN A 349 -16.90 4.10 1.95
CA ASN A 349 -16.75 5.56 1.98
C ASN A 349 -16.61 6.08 0.55
N GLN A 350 -17.70 6.00 -0.20
CA GLN A 350 -17.72 6.27 -1.62
C GLN A 350 -17.41 7.72 -1.96
N VAL A 351 -16.40 7.93 -2.81
CA VAL A 351 -16.15 9.22 -3.49
C VAL A 351 -17.08 9.30 -4.69
N LYS A 352 -18.03 10.22 -4.62
CA LYS A 352 -19.08 10.34 -5.67
C LYS A 352 -18.47 10.76 -7.01
N GLY A 353 -18.77 9.98 -8.04
CA GLY A 353 -18.35 10.29 -9.40
C GLY A 353 -16.89 9.97 -9.73
N ALA A 354 -16.15 9.30 -8.85
CA ALA A 354 -14.77 8.92 -9.10
C ALA A 354 -14.60 8.07 -10.37
N ARG A 355 -13.72 8.49 -11.25
CA ARG A 355 -13.38 7.81 -12.50
C ARG A 355 -11.89 7.49 -12.62
N ILE A 356 -11.02 8.27 -11.99
CA ILE A 356 -9.58 8.11 -12.04
C ILE A 356 -9.06 7.97 -10.61
N ALA A 357 -8.35 6.89 -10.37
CA ALA A 357 -7.84 6.54 -9.05
C ALA A 357 -6.33 6.28 -9.08
N LEU A 358 -5.62 6.65 -8.00
CA LEU A 358 -4.19 6.43 -7.86
C LEU A 358 -3.89 5.60 -6.61
N ALA A 359 -3.11 4.53 -6.78
CA ALA A 359 -2.47 3.79 -5.70
C ALA A 359 -0.98 4.08 -5.67
N GLN A 360 -0.44 4.40 -4.48
CA GLN A 360 1.00 4.54 -4.25
C GLN A 360 1.42 3.58 -3.13
N ASN A 361 2.42 2.73 -3.41
CA ASN A 361 2.93 1.73 -2.49
C ASN A 361 4.43 1.93 -2.30
N LEU A 362 4.85 2.17 -1.04
CA LEU A 362 6.24 2.45 -0.66
C LEU A 362 6.89 1.20 -0.07
N GLY A 363 8.19 1.00 -0.33
CA GLY A 363 9.01 -0.05 0.26
C GLY A 363 10.24 0.50 0.96
N GLY A 364 10.57 -0.07 2.11
CA GLY A 364 11.70 0.39 2.93
C GLY A 364 11.49 1.82 3.43
N THR A 365 12.55 2.55 3.60
CA THR A 365 12.57 3.98 3.98
C THR A 365 12.42 4.92 2.79
N GLY A 366 11.97 4.41 1.64
CA GLY A 366 11.91 5.14 0.37
C GLY A 366 12.69 4.44 -0.75
N SER A 367 13.19 3.22 -0.48
CA SER A 367 14.00 2.43 -1.42
C SER A 367 13.22 1.99 -2.66
N TYR A 368 11.89 1.85 -2.56
CA TYR A 368 11.00 1.54 -3.67
C TYR A 368 9.72 2.36 -3.59
N SER A 369 9.23 2.83 -4.74
CA SER A 369 7.86 3.34 -4.85
C SER A 369 7.21 2.83 -6.14
N ALA A 370 6.05 2.19 -6.00
CA ALA A 370 5.20 1.77 -7.10
C ALA A 370 3.94 2.64 -7.14
N VAL A 371 3.62 3.20 -8.31
CA VAL A 371 2.40 3.96 -8.55
C VAL A 371 1.60 3.32 -9.67
N HIS A 372 0.31 3.12 -9.43
CA HIS A 372 -0.65 2.61 -10.40
C HIS A 372 -1.81 3.59 -10.55
N ILE A 373 -2.16 3.94 -11.78
CA ILE A 373 -3.33 4.77 -12.09
C ILE A 373 -4.38 3.89 -12.76
N LEU A 374 -5.57 3.90 -12.21
CA LEU A 374 -6.74 3.16 -12.69
C LEU A 374 -7.76 4.13 -13.25
N GLU A 375 -8.47 3.70 -14.29
CA GLU A 375 -9.54 4.46 -14.92
C GLU A 375 -10.77 3.58 -15.11
N ARG A 376 -11.93 4.09 -14.73
CA ARG A 376 -13.23 3.51 -15.09
C ARG A 376 -13.63 3.98 -16.49
N LEU A 377 -13.88 3.02 -17.39
CA LEU A 377 -14.32 3.25 -18.78
C LEU A 377 -15.81 3.53 -18.88
#